data_b69ea7a27bdb492444a47c008d3b7a22
#
_entry.id   b69ea7a27bdb492444a47c008d3b7a22
#
_cell.length_a   1.000
_cell.length_b   1.000
_cell.length_c   1.000
_cell.angle_alpha   90.00
_cell.angle_beta   90.00
_cell.angle_gamma   90.00
#
_symmetry.space_group_name_H-M   'P 1'
#
loop_
_entity.id
_entity.type
_entity.pdbx_description
1 polymer ?
#
loop_
_entity_poly.entity_id
_entity_poly.type
_entity_poly.pdbx_seq_one_letter_code
_entity_poly.pdbx_strand_id
1 'polypeptide(L)'
;MTFKRLVDVVQFLVLAMAVVFVIALFTNDGSAPSPSTAATDGAVAGDAVFASNCAGCHGADGTGGVGPALADGAVVEAFPDAADQVVVITEGRNGMPAFGERLTAEQIQAVTDYTRDDL
;
A
#
# COMPACT_ATOMS: atom_id res chain seq x y z
N MET A 1 1.25 -27.31 51.31
CA MET A 1 2.22 -26.62 50.40
C MET A 1 3.04 -25.67 51.25
N THR A 2 4.35 -25.80 51.25
CA THR A 2 5.22 -24.82 51.94
C THR A 2 5.21 -23.51 51.20
N PHE A 3 5.12 -22.41 51.93
CA PHE A 3 5.09 -21.02 51.38
C PHE A 3 6.14 -20.77 50.27
N LYS A 4 7.32 -21.38 50.44
CA LYS A 4 8.39 -21.33 49.47
C LYS A 4 7.98 -21.90 48.08
N ARG A 5 7.28 -23.01 48.01
CA ARG A 5 6.79 -23.63 46.77
C ARG A 5 5.72 -22.77 46.09
N LEU A 6 4.89 -22.07 46.86
CA LEU A 6 3.91 -21.14 46.33
C LEU A 6 4.60 -19.96 45.66
N VAL A 7 5.62 -19.39 46.31
CA VAL A 7 6.40 -18.28 45.76
C VAL A 7 7.13 -18.68 44.47
N ASP A 8 7.75 -19.87 44.47
CA ASP A 8 8.44 -20.40 43.29
C ASP A 8 7.46 -20.57 42.10
N VAL A 9 6.28 -21.14 42.34
CA VAL A 9 5.24 -21.31 41.29
C VAL A 9 4.76 -19.96 40.73
N VAL A 10 4.49 -19.00 41.62
CA VAL A 10 4.07 -17.65 41.18
C VAL A 10 5.18 -16.98 40.37
N GLN A 11 6.43 -17.12 40.79
CA GLN A 11 7.56 -16.53 40.05
C GLN A 11 7.75 -17.18 38.68
N PHE A 12 7.61 -18.49 38.55
CA PHE A 12 7.66 -19.18 37.27
C PHE A 12 6.51 -18.77 36.35
N LEU A 13 5.30 -18.58 36.87
CA LEU A 13 4.15 -18.13 36.09
C LEU A 13 4.35 -16.69 35.55
N VAL A 14 4.87 -15.80 36.40
CA VAL A 14 5.16 -14.42 36.00
C VAL A 14 6.23 -14.38 34.90
N LEU A 15 7.30 -15.15 35.06
CA LEU A 15 8.35 -15.25 34.04
C LEU A 15 7.83 -15.85 32.73
N ALA A 16 7.01 -16.89 32.79
CA ALA A 16 6.42 -17.51 31.60
C ALA A 16 5.48 -16.51 30.87
N MET A 17 4.64 -15.75 31.60
CA MET A 17 3.82 -14.71 31.03
C MET A 17 4.65 -13.58 30.41
N ALA A 18 5.74 -13.18 31.06
CA ALA A 18 6.63 -12.15 30.51
C ALA A 18 7.29 -12.62 29.20
N VAL A 19 7.74 -13.88 29.14
CA VAL A 19 8.32 -14.45 27.92
C VAL A 19 7.29 -14.54 26.80
N VAL A 20 6.08 -15.01 27.08
CA VAL A 20 4.99 -15.06 26.10
C VAL A 20 4.62 -13.66 25.61
N PHE A 21 4.58 -12.67 26.49
CA PHE A 21 4.30 -11.29 26.15
C PHE A 21 5.40 -10.69 25.24
N VAL A 22 6.67 -10.95 25.58
CA VAL A 22 7.80 -10.50 24.73
C VAL A 22 7.76 -11.18 23.35
N ILE A 23 7.50 -12.49 23.30
CA ILE A 23 7.33 -13.21 22.04
C ILE A 23 6.17 -12.60 21.25
N ALA A 24 5.03 -12.34 21.89
CA ALA A 24 3.88 -11.70 21.23
C ALA A 24 4.20 -10.31 20.68
N LEU A 25 5.03 -9.53 21.35
CA LEU A 25 5.49 -8.22 20.84
C LEU A 25 6.40 -8.35 19.63
N PHE A 26 7.23 -9.38 19.56
CA PHE A 26 8.16 -9.59 18.43
C PHE A 26 7.54 -10.41 17.29
N THR A 27 6.49 -11.19 17.55
CA THR A 27 5.73 -11.92 16.51
C THR A 27 4.46 -11.19 16.09
N ASN A 28 4.11 -10.10 16.80
CA ASN A 28 3.08 -9.19 16.35
C ASN A 28 3.71 -8.27 15.30
N ASP A 29 4.12 -8.86 14.18
CA ASP A 29 4.23 -8.12 12.94
C ASP A 29 2.86 -7.47 12.75
N GLY A 30 2.84 -6.15 12.94
CA GLY A 30 1.65 -5.37 12.69
C GLY A 30 1.23 -5.57 11.25
N SER A 31 0.52 -6.67 11.03
CA SER A 31 -0.31 -6.81 9.86
C SER A 31 -1.37 -5.74 9.98
N ALA A 32 -1.02 -4.53 9.54
CA ALA A 32 -2.04 -3.67 9.00
C ALA A 32 -2.85 -4.55 8.03
N PRO A 33 -4.18 -4.46 8.03
CA PRO A 33 -4.97 -5.20 7.06
C PRO A 33 -4.45 -4.82 5.68
N SER A 34 -3.63 -5.69 5.11
CA SER A 34 -3.34 -5.64 3.68
C SER A 34 -4.68 -5.87 3.00
N PRO A 35 -5.12 -4.99 2.11
CA PRO A 35 -6.19 -5.35 1.20
C PRO A 35 -5.70 -6.59 0.46
N SER A 36 -6.38 -7.70 0.76
CA SER A 36 -6.17 -8.98 0.11
C SER A 36 -6.44 -8.79 -1.37
N THR A 37 -5.40 -8.91 -2.16
CA THR A 37 -5.59 -9.43 -3.51
C THR A 37 -4.41 -10.33 -3.81
N ALA A 38 -4.73 -11.54 -4.20
CA ALA A 38 -3.81 -12.58 -4.57
C ALA A 38 -2.73 -12.04 -5.50
N ALA A 39 -1.52 -11.88 -4.98
CA ALA A 39 -0.33 -11.72 -5.81
C ALA A 39 -0.09 -13.05 -6.51
N THR A 40 -0.55 -13.14 -7.74
CA THR A 40 -0.09 -14.12 -8.70
C THR A 40 1.20 -13.56 -9.28
N ASP A 41 2.32 -14.22 -8.95
CA ASP A 41 3.63 -14.09 -9.59
C ASP A 41 4.09 -12.66 -9.98
N GLY A 42 4.77 -11.98 -9.05
CA GLY A 42 5.68 -10.87 -9.41
C GLY A 42 5.07 -9.63 -10.06
N ALA A 43 3.75 -9.61 -10.24
CA ALA A 43 3.06 -8.46 -10.80
C ALA A 43 3.06 -7.28 -9.80
N VAL A 44 3.51 -6.14 -10.26
CA VAL A 44 3.46 -4.90 -9.48
C VAL A 44 2.00 -4.50 -9.29
N ALA A 45 1.58 -4.34 -8.04
CA ALA A 45 0.20 -3.94 -7.72
C ALA A 45 -0.01 -2.44 -8.02
N GLY A 46 -0.85 -2.14 -8.99
CA GLY A 46 -1.14 -0.78 -9.44
C GLY A 46 -1.79 0.09 -8.36
N ASP A 47 -2.65 -0.50 -7.53
CA ASP A 47 -3.29 0.13 -6.38
C ASP A 47 -2.27 0.60 -5.34
N ALA A 48 -1.25 -0.21 -5.05
CA ALA A 48 -0.18 0.15 -4.11
C ALA A 48 0.69 1.29 -4.67
N VAL A 49 0.98 1.28 -5.96
CA VAL A 49 1.70 2.37 -6.64
C VAL A 49 0.87 3.65 -6.59
N PHE A 50 -0.43 3.57 -6.87
CA PHE A 50 -1.37 4.69 -6.82
C PHE A 50 -1.43 5.29 -5.41
N ALA A 51 -1.69 4.46 -4.40
CA ALA A 51 -1.81 4.89 -3.00
C ALA A 51 -0.56 5.63 -2.51
N SER A 52 0.63 5.17 -2.93
CA SER A 52 1.90 5.71 -2.47
C SER A 52 2.34 6.98 -3.20
N ASN A 53 1.95 7.16 -4.46
CA ASN A 53 2.51 8.20 -5.32
C ASN A 53 1.48 9.17 -5.91
N CYS A 54 0.24 8.77 -6.06
CA CYS A 54 -0.78 9.49 -6.84
C CYS A 54 -1.92 10.02 -5.96
N ALA A 55 -2.35 9.23 -4.97
CA ALA A 55 -3.52 9.50 -4.12
C ALA A 55 -3.42 10.85 -3.39
N GLY A 56 -2.23 11.29 -3.02
CA GLY A 56 -2.01 12.58 -2.34
C GLY A 56 -2.49 13.80 -3.15
N CYS A 57 -2.48 13.71 -4.47
CA CYS A 57 -2.94 14.78 -5.35
C CYS A 57 -4.28 14.46 -6.01
N HIS A 58 -4.52 13.19 -6.38
CA HIS A 58 -5.69 12.78 -7.14
C HIS A 58 -6.85 12.26 -6.27
N GLY A 59 -6.67 12.26 -4.93
CA GLY A 59 -7.63 11.66 -3.99
C GLY A 59 -7.41 10.16 -3.82
N ALA A 60 -7.71 9.61 -2.64
CA ALA A 60 -7.53 8.19 -2.34
C ALA A 60 -8.34 7.28 -3.27
N ASP A 61 -9.50 7.76 -3.72
CA ASP A 61 -10.42 7.06 -4.60
C ASP A 61 -10.36 7.60 -6.05
N GLY A 62 -9.31 8.36 -6.38
CA GLY A 62 -9.16 8.96 -7.70
C GLY A 62 -10.19 10.06 -8.05
N THR A 63 -10.96 10.54 -7.07
CA THR A 63 -12.03 11.54 -7.30
C THR A 63 -11.53 12.96 -7.51
N GLY A 64 -10.20 13.15 -7.43
CA GLY A 64 -9.57 14.45 -7.61
C GLY A 64 -9.24 15.14 -6.30
N GLY A 65 -8.54 16.25 -6.42
CA GLY A 65 -8.09 17.07 -5.29
C GLY A 65 -7.27 18.23 -5.81
N VAL A 66 -5.97 18.24 -5.50
CA VAL A 66 -5.01 19.18 -6.14
C VAL A 66 -4.87 18.85 -7.63
N GLY A 67 -4.86 17.54 -7.95
CA GLY A 67 -4.91 17.04 -9.32
C GLY A 67 -6.35 16.77 -9.79
N PRO A 68 -6.55 16.54 -11.09
CA PRO A 68 -7.86 16.22 -11.66
C PRO A 68 -8.34 14.83 -11.18
N ALA A 69 -9.65 14.58 -11.34
CA ALA A 69 -10.22 13.27 -11.15
C ALA A 69 -9.66 12.28 -12.18
N LEU A 70 -9.45 11.04 -11.73
CA LEU A 70 -9.01 9.91 -12.55
C LEU A 70 -10.07 8.79 -12.60
N ALA A 71 -10.92 8.73 -11.56
CA ALA A 71 -11.99 7.75 -11.41
C ALA A 71 -13.15 7.96 -12.39
N ASP A 72 -14.07 6.97 -12.40
CA ASP A 72 -15.32 7.02 -13.17
C ASP A 72 -15.10 7.25 -14.68
N GLY A 73 -14.00 6.73 -15.22
CA GLY A 73 -13.67 6.85 -16.64
C GLY A 73 -13.05 8.19 -17.05
N ALA A 74 -12.85 9.13 -16.11
CA ALA A 74 -12.31 10.46 -16.41
C ALA A 74 -10.92 10.39 -17.06
N VAL A 75 -10.08 9.44 -16.64
CA VAL A 75 -8.76 9.25 -17.24
C VAL A 75 -8.84 8.69 -18.66
N VAL A 76 -9.78 7.80 -18.92
CA VAL A 76 -9.99 7.21 -20.26
C VAL A 76 -10.54 8.25 -21.21
N GLU A 77 -11.42 9.14 -20.75
CA GLU A 77 -11.93 10.27 -21.54
C GLU A 77 -10.81 11.27 -21.88
N ALA A 78 -9.94 11.58 -20.90
CA ALA A 78 -8.82 12.50 -21.11
C ALA A 78 -7.70 11.91 -21.98
N PHE A 79 -7.48 10.60 -21.89
CA PHE A 79 -6.45 9.84 -22.61
C PHE A 79 -7.06 8.57 -23.20
N PRO A 80 -7.71 8.65 -24.36
CA PRO A 80 -8.25 7.45 -25.04
C PRO A 80 -7.18 6.39 -25.30
N ASP A 81 -5.94 6.81 -25.62
CA ASP A 81 -4.79 5.91 -25.72
C ASP A 81 -4.06 5.84 -24.36
N ALA A 82 -3.87 4.63 -23.86
CA ALA A 82 -3.12 4.39 -22.63
C ALA A 82 -1.65 4.85 -22.72
N ALA A 83 -1.06 4.80 -23.90
CA ALA A 83 0.31 5.25 -24.12
C ALA A 83 0.49 6.75 -23.83
N ASP A 84 -0.51 7.58 -24.13
CA ASP A 84 -0.47 9.01 -23.83
C ASP A 84 -0.50 9.25 -22.31
N GLN A 85 -1.26 8.45 -21.58
CA GLN A 85 -1.28 8.49 -20.12
C GLN A 85 0.08 8.07 -19.53
N VAL A 86 0.69 7.00 -20.04
CA VAL A 86 2.04 6.56 -19.65
C VAL A 86 3.07 7.67 -19.85
N VAL A 87 3.02 8.40 -20.97
CA VAL A 87 3.90 9.56 -21.24
C VAL A 87 3.70 10.64 -20.17
N VAL A 88 2.45 10.98 -19.83
CA VAL A 88 2.16 12.00 -18.80
C VAL A 88 2.65 11.60 -17.43
N ILE A 89 2.52 10.33 -17.04
CA ILE A 89 3.05 9.82 -15.77
C ILE A 89 4.58 9.87 -15.79
N THR A 90 5.20 9.47 -16.89
CA THR A 90 6.66 9.41 -17.04
C THR A 90 7.30 10.78 -17.01
N GLU A 91 6.79 11.71 -17.79
CA GLU A 91 7.41 13.02 -18.03
C GLU A 91 6.84 14.14 -17.14
N GLY A 92 5.69 13.91 -16.52
CA GLY A 92 4.94 14.92 -15.81
C GLY A 92 4.20 15.87 -16.76
N ARG A 93 3.28 16.67 -16.19
CA ARG A 93 2.52 17.66 -16.96
C ARG A 93 1.99 18.75 -16.05
N ASN A 94 2.21 20.01 -16.41
CA ASN A 94 1.81 21.16 -15.62
C ASN A 94 2.36 21.08 -14.19
N GLY A 95 1.49 20.99 -13.16
CA GLY A 95 1.86 20.82 -11.74
C GLY A 95 2.13 19.37 -11.33
N MET A 96 1.90 18.38 -12.19
CA MET A 96 2.19 16.96 -11.92
C MET A 96 3.67 16.69 -12.14
N PRO A 97 4.38 16.13 -11.12
CA PRO A 97 5.80 15.80 -11.27
C PRO A 97 6.01 14.63 -12.23
N ALA A 98 7.20 14.52 -12.79
CA ALA A 98 7.64 13.36 -13.55
C ALA A 98 7.94 12.19 -12.63
N PHE A 99 7.50 10.99 -13.00
CA PHE A 99 7.73 9.76 -12.24
C PHE A 99 8.70 8.78 -12.93
N GLY A 100 9.14 9.06 -14.16
CA GLY A 100 10.01 8.15 -14.92
C GLY A 100 11.35 7.81 -14.27
N GLU A 101 11.87 8.67 -13.38
CA GLU A 101 13.10 8.40 -12.61
C GLU A 101 12.81 7.78 -11.23
N ARG A 102 11.53 7.73 -10.83
CA ARG A 102 11.09 7.30 -9.49
C ARG A 102 10.37 5.96 -9.50
N LEU A 103 9.73 5.62 -10.58
CA LEU A 103 8.99 4.40 -10.81
C LEU A 103 9.59 3.63 -11.97
N THR A 104 9.58 2.31 -11.90
CA THR A 104 9.95 1.47 -13.04
C THR A 104 8.89 1.50 -14.12
N ALA A 105 9.22 1.08 -15.34
CA ALA A 105 8.26 0.99 -16.43
C ALA A 105 7.06 0.08 -16.08
N GLU A 106 7.33 -1.03 -15.35
CA GLU A 106 6.29 -1.94 -14.88
C GLU A 106 5.36 -1.28 -13.85
N GLN A 107 5.90 -0.45 -12.96
CA GLN A 107 5.10 0.29 -11.99
C GLN A 107 4.23 1.36 -12.67
N ILE A 108 4.78 2.05 -13.66
CA ILE A 108 4.03 3.04 -14.45
C ILE A 108 2.91 2.34 -15.23
N GLN A 109 3.19 1.19 -15.85
CA GLN A 109 2.15 0.43 -16.54
C GLN A 109 1.07 -0.05 -15.57
N ALA A 110 1.47 -0.65 -14.44
CA ALA A 110 0.52 -1.15 -13.44
C ALA A 110 -0.41 -0.07 -12.90
N VAL A 111 0.10 1.13 -12.61
CA VAL A 111 -0.74 2.24 -12.13
C VAL A 111 -1.60 2.83 -13.25
N THR A 112 -1.14 2.77 -14.50
CA THR A 112 -1.94 3.16 -15.67
C THR A 112 -3.15 2.24 -15.81
N ASP A 113 -2.94 0.92 -15.77
CA ASP A 113 -4.00 -0.07 -15.86
C ASP A 113 -4.99 0.07 -14.69
N TYR A 114 -4.49 0.19 -13.47
CA TYR A 114 -5.32 0.40 -12.27
C TYR A 114 -6.24 1.63 -12.38
N THR A 115 -5.71 2.77 -12.82
CA THR A 115 -6.50 4.00 -12.94
C THR A 115 -7.52 3.96 -14.08
N ARG A 116 -7.37 3.05 -15.02
CA ARG A 116 -8.27 2.90 -16.18
C ARG A 116 -9.36 1.86 -15.95
N ASP A 117 -9.04 0.80 -15.19
CA ASP A 117 -9.88 -0.38 -15.09
C ASP A 117 -10.55 -0.52 -13.70
N ASP A 118 -9.91 0.01 -12.64
CA ASP A 118 -10.33 -0.21 -11.25
C ASP A 118 -10.78 1.08 -10.51
N LEU A 119 -10.51 2.25 -11.05
CA LEU A 119 -10.99 3.56 -10.58
C LEU A 119 -12.10 4.07 -11.49
#